data_b54ce7f98693a930aa07c6d867713457
#
_entry.id   b54ce7f98693a930aa07c6d867713457
#
_cell.length_a   1.000
_cell.length_b   1.000
_cell.length_c   1.000
_cell.angle_alpha   90.00
_cell.angle_beta   90.00
_cell.angle_gamma   90.00
#
_symmetry.space_group_name_H-M   'P 1'
#
loop_
_entity.id
_entity.type
_entity.pdbx_description
1 polymer ?
#
loop_
_entity_poly.entity_id
_entity_poly.type
_entity_poly.pdbx_seq_one_letter_code
_entity_poly.pdbx_strand_id
1 'polypeptide(L)'
;MNLSQLLPDLTEVPESLVDEAIWDTFTSWTTGRGINLYPAQELASLGILAGDNVILATPTGSGKSMVANAAHFIALARGQRSFYTAPIKALVSEKFFALCDIFGAENVGMMTGDATVNGNAPIIAATAEIVANIALRDGAEANIDQVVMDEFHYYSEPDRGWAWQVPLLELSKAQFLLMSATLGDTHWLE
;
A
#
# COMPACT_ATOMS: atom_id res chain seq x y z
N MET A 1 19.76 6.05 -5.72
CA MET A 1 18.66 6.27 -6.69
C MET A 1 17.40 5.72 -6.04
N ASN A 2 16.39 6.59 -5.88
CA ASN A 2 15.09 6.24 -5.30
C ASN A 2 14.26 5.47 -6.33
N LEU A 3 13.35 4.62 -5.86
CA LEU A 3 12.51 3.81 -6.74
C LEU A 3 11.61 4.67 -7.66
N SER A 4 11.12 5.81 -7.16
CA SER A 4 10.37 6.78 -7.98
C SER A 4 11.13 7.36 -9.18
N GLN A 5 12.46 7.41 -9.11
CA GLN A 5 13.30 7.88 -10.22
C GLN A 5 13.46 6.84 -11.34
N LEU A 6 12.99 5.62 -11.10
CA LEU A 6 13.02 4.51 -12.03
C LEU A 6 11.65 4.27 -12.69
N LEU A 7 10.65 5.13 -12.43
CA LEU A 7 9.34 4.98 -13.05
C LEU A 7 9.47 4.86 -14.56
N PRO A 8 8.85 3.83 -15.17
CA PRO A 8 8.87 3.68 -16.61
C PRO A 8 8.10 4.83 -17.27
N ASP A 9 8.60 5.32 -18.40
CA ASP A 9 7.80 6.22 -19.24
C ASP A 9 6.75 5.40 -19.97
N LEU A 10 5.53 5.42 -19.45
CA LEU A 10 4.41 4.63 -19.97
C LEU A 10 3.74 5.28 -21.19
N THR A 11 4.14 6.49 -21.59
CA THR A 11 3.50 7.22 -22.71
C THR A 11 3.72 6.56 -24.06
N GLU A 12 4.85 5.86 -24.21
CA GLU A 12 5.21 5.14 -25.44
C GLU A 12 5.04 3.60 -25.33
N VAL A 13 4.64 3.10 -24.14
CA VAL A 13 4.44 1.68 -23.90
C VAL A 13 3.03 1.27 -24.36
N PRO A 14 2.88 0.24 -25.22
CA PRO A 14 1.58 -0.31 -25.56
C PRO A 14 0.83 -0.75 -24.30
N GLU A 15 -0.48 -0.51 -24.24
CA GLU A 15 -1.32 -0.83 -23.09
C GLU A 15 -1.16 -2.28 -22.60
N SER A 16 -1.00 -3.21 -23.54
CA SER A 16 -0.78 -4.63 -23.23
C SER A 16 0.57 -4.96 -22.56
N LEU A 17 1.52 -4.02 -22.55
CA LEU A 17 2.87 -4.19 -21.99
C LEU A 17 3.13 -3.28 -20.77
N VAL A 18 2.14 -2.48 -20.35
CA VAL A 18 2.29 -1.55 -19.22
C VAL A 18 2.61 -2.31 -17.93
N ASP A 19 1.90 -3.37 -17.65
CA ASP A 19 2.10 -4.15 -16.42
C ASP A 19 3.46 -4.85 -16.42
N GLU A 20 3.90 -5.36 -17.56
CA GLU A 20 5.24 -5.94 -17.74
C GLU A 20 6.34 -4.90 -17.48
N ALA A 21 6.21 -3.70 -18.04
CA ALA A 21 7.18 -2.62 -17.85
C ALA A 21 7.28 -2.18 -16.38
N ILE A 22 6.14 -2.09 -15.67
CA ILE A 22 6.10 -1.77 -14.23
C ILE A 22 6.79 -2.87 -13.43
N TRP A 23 6.43 -4.13 -13.71
CA TRP A 23 6.98 -5.30 -13.00
C TRP A 23 8.49 -5.47 -13.21
N ASP A 24 8.95 -5.37 -14.44
CA ASP A 24 10.38 -5.47 -14.79
C ASP A 24 11.20 -4.38 -14.11
N THR A 25 10.65 -3.17 -14.02
CA THR A 25 11.32 -2.07 -13.30
C THR A 25 11.44 -2.37 -11.82
N PHE A 26 10.37 -2.82 -11.17
CA PHE A 26 10.39 -3.15 -9.76
C PHE A 26 11.34 -4.31 -9.44
N THR A 27 11.30 -5.39 -10.23
CA THR A 27 12.15 -6.57 -10.04
C THR A 27 13.62 -6.28 -10.33
N SER A 28 13.93 -5.44 -11.31
CA SER A 28 15.27 -4.94 -11.57
C SER A 28 15.82 -4.13 -10.38
N TRP A 29 14.99 -3.30 -9.77
CA TRP A 29 15.37 -2.53 -8.58
C TRP A 29 15.63 -3.43 -7.38
N THR A 30 14.81 -4.44 -7.10
CA THR A 30 15.03 -5.40 -6.02
C THR A 30 16.31 -6.20 -6.24
N THR A 31 16.50 -6.75 -7.45
CA THR A 31 17.68 -7.53 -7.84
C THR A 31 18.95 -6.69 -7.73
N GLY A 32 18.92 -5.44 -8.18
CA GLY A 32 20.06 -4.51 -8.09
C GLY A 32 20.47 -4.20 -6.63
N ARG A 33 19.61 -4.48 -5.65
CA ARG A 33 19.88 -4.40 -4.21
C ARG A 33 20.20 -5.74 -3.56
N GLY A 34 20.31 -6.79 -4.34
CA GLY A 34 20.56 -8.15 -3.85
C GLY A 34 19.34 -8.77 -3.16
N ILE A 35 18.13 -8.24 -3.40
CA ILE A 35 16.88 -8.73 -2.82
C ILE A 35 16.22 -9.65 -3.85
N ASN A 36 16.06 -10.91 -3.48
CA ASN A 36 15.26 -11.88 -4.24
C ASN A 36 13.89 -12.01 -3.57
N LEU A 37 12.84 -11.78 -4.33
CA LEU A 37 11.47 -11.96 -3.82
C LEU A 37 11.21 -13.45 -3.54
N TYR A 38 10.54 -13.71 -2.42
CA TYR A 38 10.01 -15.04 -2.15
C TYR A 38 8.78 -15.30 -3.03
N PRO A 39 8.46 -16.57 -3.37
CA PRO A 39 7.31 -16.89 -4.22
C PRO A 39 5.99 -16.27 -3.74
N ALA A 40 5.74 -16.23 -2.43
CA ALA A 40 4.53 -15.61 -1.87
C ALA A 40 4.51 -14.08 -2.06
N GLN A 41 5.68 -13.41 -2.00
CA GLN A 41 5.77 -11.97 -2.25
C GLN A 41 5.55 -11.65 -3.73
N GLU A 42 6.13 -12.46 -4.62
CA GLU A 42 5.95 -12.34 -6.06
C GLU A 42 4.48 -12.53 -6.45
N LEU A 43 3.85 -13.63 -5.98
CA LEU A 43 2.44 -13.92 -6.24
C LEU A 43 1.52 -12.79 -5.76
N ALA A 44 1.72 -12.29 -4.53
CA ALA A 44 0.94 -11.20 -3.97
C ALA A 44 1.11 -9.90 -4.78
N SER A 45 2.35 -9.58 -5.18
CA SER A 45 2.64 -8.39 -5.98
C SER A 45 2.04 -8.46 -7.39
N LEU A 46 2.06 -9.64 -8.01
CA LEU A 46 1.42 -9.87 -9.32
C LEU A 46 -0.11 -9.78 -9.22
N GLY A 47 -0.72 -10.25 -8.12
CA GLY A 47 -2.16 -10.04 -7.88
C GLY A 47 -2.51 -8.56 -7.79
N ILE A 48 -1.71 -7.76 -7.06
CA ILE A 48 -1.89 -6.31 -6.99
C ILE A 48 -1.74 -5.67 -8.39
N LEU A 49 -0.75 -6.10 -9.15
CA LEU A 49 -0.52 -5.61 -10.52
C LEU A 49 -1.71 -5.93 -11.44
N ALA A 50 -2.32 -7.10 -11.27
CA ALA A 50 -3.53 -7.50 -12.01
C ALA A 50 -4.80 -6.72 -11.60
N GLY A 51 -4.75 -5.93 -10.53
CA GLY A 51 -5.88 -5.16 -10.01
C GLY A 51 -6.68 -5.87 -8.92
N ASP A 52 -6.23 -7.03 -8.45
CA ASP A 52 -6.92 -7.80 -7.41
C ASP A 52 -6.75 -7.16 -6.03
N ASN A 53 -7.74 -7.35 -5.17
CA ASN A 53 -7.56 -7.18 -3.73
C ASN A 53 -6.78 -8.37 -3.18
N VAL A 54 -5.78 -8.10 -2.35
CA VAL A 54 -4.85 -9.15 -1.88
C VAL A 54 -4.85 -9.22 -0.35
N ILE A 55 -4.96 -10.43 0.18
CA ILE A 55 -4.75 -10.74 1.61
C ILE A 55 -3.41 -11.45 1.76
N LEU A 56 -2.49 -10.84 2.49
CA LEU A 56 -1.16 -11.37 2.77
C LEU A 56 -1.04 -11.79 4.23
N ALA A 57 -1.39 -13.04 4.52
CA ALA A 57 -1.32 -13.65 5.85
C ALA A 57 -0.02 -14.44 5.99
N THR A 58 1.08 -13.76 6.31
CA THR A 58 2.39 -14.40 6.48
C THR A 58 3.05 -13.98 7.78
N PRO A 59 3.88 -14.84 8.42
CA PRO A 59 4.52 -14.55 9.70
C PRO A 59 5.29 -13.23 9.71
N THR A 60 5.54 -12.69 10.90
CA THR A 60 6.43 -11.55 11.09
C THR A 60 7.81 -11.88 10.56
N GLY A 61 8.46 -10.91 9.89
CA GLY A 61 9.77 -11.12 9.27
C GLY A 61 9.75 -11.77 7.89
N SER A 62 8.58 -12.12 7.33
CA SER A 62 8.44 -12.69 5.98
C SER A 62 8.62 -11.67 4.84
N GLY A 63 8.97 -10.43 5.17
CA GLY A 63 9.20 -9.39 4.17
C GLY A 63 7.91 -8.77 3.57
N LYS A 64 6.80 -8.74 4.30
CA LYS A 64 5.54 -8.08 3.90
C LYS A 64 5.75 -6.65 3.39
N SER A 65 6.72 -5.93 3.98
CA SER A 65 7.07 -4.57 3.55
C SER A 65 7.50 -4.49 2.08
N MET A 66 8.04 -5.56 1.51
CA MET A 66 8.42 -5.57 0.08
C MET A 66 7.19 -5.62 -0.82
N VAL A 67 6.15 -6.36 -0.42
CA VAL A 67 4.86 -6.37 -1.15
C VAL A 67 4.16 -5.02 -1.03
N ALA A 68 4.22 -4.38 0.15
CA ALA A 68 3.72 -3.01 0.31
C ALA A 68 4.46 -2.01 -0.60
N ASN A 69 5.79 -2.14 -0.72
CA ASN A 69 6.58 -1.30 -1.62
C ASN A 69 6.22 -1.54 -3.10
N ALA A 70 5.98 -2.80 -3.49
CA ALA A 70 5.48 -3.13 -4.83
C ALA A 70 4.13 -2.47 -5.08
N ALA A 71 3.20 -2.55 -4.12
CA ALA A 71 1.88 -1.93 -4.21
C ALA A 71 1.96 -0.42 -4.41
N HIS A 72 2.75 0.28 -3.59
CA HIS A 72 2.96 1.72 -3.73
C HIS A 72 3.64 2.10 -5.06
N PHE A 73 4.59 1.29 -5.54
CA PHE A 73 5.25 1.52 -6.82
C PHE A 73 4.29 1.37 -8.00
N ILE A 74 3.46 0.33 -7.98
CA ILE A 74 2.43 0.09 -9.01
C ILE A 74 1.45 1.27 -9.06
N ALA A 75 0.94 1.70 -7.90
CA ALA A 75 0.05 2.84 -7.81
C ALA A 75 0.71 4.12 -8.34
N LEU A 76 1.96 4.40 -7.92
CA LEU A 76 2.71 5.57 -8.36
C LEU A 76 2.95 5.56 -9.87
N ALA A 77 3.32 4.40 -10.46
CA ALA A 77 3.53 4.25 -11.90
C ALA A 77 2.24 4.50 -12.70
N ARG A 78 1.08 4.19 -12.14
CA ARG A 78 -0.25 4.43 -12.73
C ARG A 78 -0.81 5.82 -12.45
N GLY A 79 -0.04 6.70 -11.76
CA GLY A 79 -0.51 8.03 -11.36
C GLY A 79 -1.62 7.99 -10.31
N GLN A 80 -1.73 6.91 -9.57
CA GLN A 80 -2.71 6.67 -8.52
C GLN A 80 -2.20 7.11 -7.16
N ARG A 81 -3.13 7.38 -6.24
CA ARG A 81 -2.83 7.77 -4.87
C ARG A 81 -3.00 6.59 -3.92
N SER A 82 -1.92 6.27 -3.21
CA SER A 82 -1.83 5.10 -2.34
C SER A 82 -1.65 5.49 -0.87
N PHE A 83 -2.38 4.84 0.03
CA PHE A 83 -2.28 5.02 1.47
C PHE A 83 -1.70 3.77 2.14
N TYR A 84 -0.78 3.97 3.07
CA TYR A 84 -0.31 2.95 4.00
C TYR A 84 -0.90 3.23 5.38
N THR A 85 -1.61 2.28 5.97
CA THR A 85 -2.17 2.45 7.31
C THR A 85 -1.47 1.60 8.35
N ALA A 86 -1.29 2.18 9.53
CA ALA A 86 -0.77 1.50 10.70
C ALA A 86 -1.60 1.85 11.95
N PRO A 87 -1.59 0.98 12.99
CA PRO A 87 -2.47 1.14 14.15
C PRO A 87 -2.09 2.29 15.09
N ILE A 88 -0.83 2.74 15.08
CA ILE A 88 -0.34 3.78 16.00
C ILE A 88 0.60 4.76 15.29
N LYS A 89 0.64 6.00 15.77
CA LYS A 89 1.47 7.08 15.21
C LYS A 89 2.95 6.75 15.11
N ALA A 90 3.51 6.03 16.09
CA ALA A 90 4.92 5.66 16.06
C ALA A 90 5.26 4.79 14.85
N LEU A 91 4.40 3.82 14.51
CA LEU A 91 4.56 2.97 13.32
C LEU A 91 4.32 3.76 12.03
N VAL A 92 3.36 4.71 12.02
CA VAL A 92 3.14 5.61 10.88
C VAL A 92 4.40 6.43 10.61
N SER A 93 5.01 7.02 11.65
CA SER A 93 6.23 7.81 11.52
C SER A 93 7.41 6.97 11.03
N GLU A 94 7.62 5.78 11.59
CA GLU A 94 8.65 4.85 11.14
C GLU A 94 8.46 4.50 9.65
N LYS A 95 7.23 4.18 9.26
CA LYS A 95 6.91 3.84 7.89
C LYS A 95 7.06 5.04 6.94
N PHE A 96 6.68 6.23 7.37
CA PHE A 96 6.88 7.46 6.61
C PHE A 96 8.35 7.65 6.23
N PHE A 97 9.27 7.54 7.19
CA PHE A 97 10.71 7.67 6.88
C PHE A 97 11.21 6.55 5.99
N ALA A 98 10.80 5.30 6.23
CA ALA A 98 11.17 4.17 5.36
C ALA A 98 10.68 4.35 3.92
N LEU A 99 9.47 4.87 3.72
CA LEU A 99 8.94 5.16 2.39
C LEU A 99 9.67 6.35 1.73
N CYS A 100 10.04 7.39 2.51
CA CYS A 100 10.87 8.49 1.99
C CYS A 100 12.24 7.99 1.48
N ASP A 101 12.87 7.05 2.17
CA ASP A 101 14.15 6.46 1.74
C ASP A 101 14.01 5.69 0.42
N ILE A 102 12.84 5.08 0.17
CA ILE A 102 12.58 4.27 -1.03
C ILE A 102 12.09 5.14 -2.19
N PHE A 103 11.12 6.03 -1.96
CA PHE A 103 10.39 6.77 -2.99
C PHE A 103 10.79 8.24 -3.12
N GLY A 104 11.60 8.77 -2.19
CA GLY A 104 11.91 10.20 -2.11
C GLY A 104 10.86 10.95 -1.27
N ALA A 105 11.32 11.91 -0.49
CA ALA A 105 10.46 12.69 0.42
C ALA A 105 9.42 13.54 -0.32
N GLU A 106 9.67 13.90 -1.55
CA GLU A 106 8.75 14.63 -2.45
C GLU A 106 7.50 13.82 -2.80
N ASN A 107 7.59 12.48 -2.81
CA ASN A 107 6.51 11.56 -3.18
C ASN A 107 5.76 10.98 -1.98
N VAL A 108 6.21 11.28 -0.75
CA VAL A 108 5.66 10.68 0.45
C VAL A 108 5.13 11.74 1.42
N GLY A 109 3.96 11.49 1.96
CA GLY A 109 3.36 12.31 3.00
C GLY A 109 2.99 11.48 4.23
N MET A 110 2.61 12.18 5.30
CA MET A 110 2.15 11.57 6.54
C MET A 110 0.90 12.29 7.05
N MET A 111 -0.09 11.53 7.51
CA MET A 111 -1.29 12.04 8.14
C MET A 111 -1.57 11.30 9.45
N THR A 112 -1.59 12.05 10.56
CA THR A 112 -1.99 11.56 11.88
C THR A 112 -3.03 12.51 12.48
N GLY A 113 -3.62 12.17 13.62
CA GLY A 113 -4.64 13.00 14.24
C GLY A 113 -4.18 14.42 14.64
N ASP A 114 -2.87 14.63 14.78
CA ASP A 114 -2.26 15.87 15.24
C ASP A 114 -1.26 16.49 14.24
N ALA A 115 -0.92 15.80 13.15
CA ALA A 115 0.05 16.29 12.18
C ALA A 115 -0.26 15.85 10.76
N THR A 116 0.01 16.75 9.80
CA THR A 116 0.00 16.45 8.37
C THR A 116 1.29 17.00 7.76
N VAL A 117 2.03 16.13 7.09
CA VAL A 117 3.24 16.46 6.34
C VAL A 117 3.03 16.05 4.89
N ASN A 118 3.25 16.96 3.94
CA ASN A 118 3.10 16.71 2.50
C ASN A 118 1.79 15.97 2.16
N GLY A 119 0.65 16.48 2.64
CA GLY A 119 -0.66 15.81 2.59
C GLY A 119 -1.21 15.57 1.19
N ASN A 120 -0.61 16.16 0.15
CA ASN A 120 -0.98 15.97 -1.26
C ASN A 120 -0.07 14.97 -2.00
N ALA A 121 0.89 14.36 -1.30
CA ALA A 121 1.78 13.38 -1.90
C ALA A 121 1.01 12.16 -2.46
N PRO A 122 1.55 11.51 -3.50
CA PRO A 122 0.94 10.30 -4.06
C PRO A 122 0.97 9.10 -3.12
N ILE A 123 1.91 9.04 -2.18
CA ILE A 123 2.00 7.98 -1.16
C ILE A 123 1.82 8.62 0.21
N ILE A 124 0.85 8.16 0.99
CA ILE A 124 0.55 8.70 2.32
C ILE A 124 0.65 7.59 3.38
N ALA A 125 1.50 7.80 4.38
CA ALA A 125 1.47 7.02 5.61
C ALA A 125 0.48 7.64 6.60
N ALA A 126 -0.50 6.89 7.09
CA ALA A 126 -1.57 7.40 7.95
C ALA A 126 -1.97 6.40 9.04
N THR A 127 -2.58 6.89 10.12
CA THR A 127 -3.30 5.97 11.02
C THR A 127 -4.58 5.48 10.34
N ALA A 128 -5.03 4.28 10.72
CA ALA A 128 -6.24 3.68 10.14
C ALA A 128 -7.47 4.59 10.31
N GLU A 129 -7.60 5.27 11.44
CA GLU A 129 -8.69 6.19 11.73
C GLU A 129 -8.74 7.38 10.75
N ILE A 130 -7.60 7.85 10.26
CA ILE A 130 -7.56 8.94 9.27
C ILE A 130 -8.19 8.46 7.96
N VAL A 131 -7.81 7.28 7.47
CA VAL A 131 -8.36 6.71 6.23
C VAL A 131 -9.86 6.41 6.41
N ALA A 132 -10.28 5.86 7.54
CA ALA A 132 -11.67 5.61 7.84
C ALA A 132 -12.50 6.91 7.86
N ASN A 133 -11.98 7.99 8.44
CA ASN A 133 -12.67 9.28 8.46
C ASN A 133 -12.78 9.90 7.06
N ILE A 134 -11.76 9.75 6.21
CA ILE A 134 -11.84 10.17 4.79
C ILE A 134 -12.90 9.32 4.07
N ALA A 135 -12.90 8.01 4.28
CA ALA A 135 -13.88 7.10 3.68
C ALA A 135 -15.31 7.43 4.07
N LEU A 136 -15.57 7.72 5.35
CA LEU A 136 -16.91 8.14 5.83
C LEU A 136 -17.36 9.48 5.25
N ARG A 137 -16.43 10.41 5.04
CA ARG A 137 -16.75 11.74 4.53
C ARG A 137 -17.00 11.75 3.02
N ASP A 138 -16.12 11.10 2.26
CA ASP A 138 -16.01 11.25 0.82
C ASP A 138 -16.48 9.97 0.06
N GLY A 139 -16.56 8.83 0.73
CA GLY A 139 -17.01 7.56 0.14
C GLY A 139 -16.27 7.19 -1.13
N ALA A 140 -17.00 6.79 -2.16
CA ALA A 140 -16.46 6.42 -3.48
C ALA A 140 -15.79 7.58 -4.23
N GLU A 141 -15.94 8.82 -3.77
CA GLU A 141 -15.32 10.02 -4.38
C GLU A 141 -14.02 10.42 -3.64
N ALA A 142 -13.61 9.67 -2.64
CA ALA A 142 -12.34 9.89 -1.96
C ALA A 142 -11.18 9.77 -2.96
N ASN A 143 -10.21 10.69 -2.84
CA ASN A 143 -8.99 10.62 -3.63
C ASN A 143 -8.01 9.58 -3.03
N ILE A 144 -8.45 8.34 -3.05
CA ILE A 144 -7.73 7.15 -2.56
C ILE A 144 -7.97 6.02 -3.55
N ASP A 145 -6.93 5.66 -4.30
CA ASP A 145 -7.01 4.59 -5.31
C ASP A 145 -6.55 3.24 -4.76
N GLN A 146 -5.67 3.26 -3.74
CA GLN A 146 -5.14 2.05 -3.14
C GLN A 146 -4.92 2.23 -1.63
N VAL A 147 -5.19 1.19 -0.85
CA VAL A 147 -4.93 1.16 0.59
C VAL A 147 -4.15 -0.11 0.95
N VAL A 148 -2.97 0.09 1.53
CA VAL A 148 -2.18 -0.97 2.17
C VAL A 148 -2.48 -0.94 3.66
N MET A 149 -3.20 -1.92 4.17
CA MET A 149 -3.56 -2.04 5.58
C MET A 149 -2.60 -2.97 6.30
N ASP A 150 -1.69 -2.41 7.06
CA ASP A 150 -0.80 -3.19 7.94
C ASP A 150 -1.51 -3.53 9.25
N GLU A 151 -1.07 -4.64 9.85
CA GLU A 151 -1.65 -5.17 11.09
C GLU A 151 -3.18 -5.33 11.01
N PHE A 152 -3.67 -5.86 9.90
CA PHE A 152 -5.10 -5.96 9.61
C PHE A 152 -5.89 -6.73 10.66
N HIS A 153 -5.26 -7.57 11.50
CA HIS A 153 -5.91 -8.26 12.61
C HIS A 153 -6.60 -7.31 13.62
N TYR A 154 -6.24 -6.02 13.65
CA TYR A 154 -6.94 -5.01 14.45
C TYR A 154 -8.41 -4.83 14.05
N TYR A 155 -8.84 -5.29 12.86
CA TYR A 155 -10.24 -5.23 12.44
C TYR A 155 -11.21 -5.87 13.46
N SER A 156 -10.74 -6.85 14.21
CA SER A 156 -11.53 -7.58 15.21
C SER A 156 -11.55 -6.94 16.60
N GLU A 157 -10.81 -5.84 16.80
CA GLU A 157 -10.82 -5.15 18.10
C GLU A 157 -12.14 -4.40 18.33
N PRO A 158 -12.79 -4.58 19.50
CA PRO A 158 -14.13 -4.00 19.77
C PRO A 158 -14.19 -2.47 19.62
N ASP A 159 -13.14 -1.78 20.07
CA ASP A 159 -13.15 -0.31 20.16
C ASP A 159 -12.59 0.38 18.91
N ARG A 160 -11.71 -0.30 18.15
CA ARG A 160 -10.95 0.31 17.06
C ARG A 160 -11.13 -0.39 15.71
N GLY A 161 -11.69 -1.60 15.68
CA GLY A 161 -11.82 -2.41 14.45
C GLY A 161 -12.54 -1.71 13.33
N TRP A 162 -13.47 -0.79 13.63
CA TRP A 162 -14.18 0.02 12.65
C TRP A 162 -13.24 0.77 11.69
N ALA A 163 -12.05 1.19 12.18
CA ALA A 163 -11.10 1.94 11.37
C ALA A 163 -10.48 1.09 10.23
N TRP A 164 -10.47 -0.24 10.38
CA TRP A 164 -10.07 -1.19 9.33
C TRP A 164 -11.25 -1.64 8.47
N GLN A 165 -12.47 -1.70 9.04
CA GLN A 165 -13.67 -2.18 8.35
C GLN A 165 -14.29 -1.11 7.44
N VAL A 166 -14.40 0.12 7.92
CA VAL A 166 -15.07 1.22 7.20
C VAL A 166 -14.47 1.49 5.82
N PRO A 167 -13.14 1.58 5.64
CA PRO A 167 -12.59 1.80 4.31
C PRO A 167 -12.95 0.69 3.30
N LEU A 168 -13.03 -0.57 3.74
CA LEU A 168 -13.42 -1.68 2.88
C LEU A 168 -14.86 -1.57 2.38
N LEU A 169 -15.73 -0.93 3.15
CA LEU A 169 -17.15 -0.76 2.81
C LEU A 169 -17.39 0.50 1.97
N GLU A 170 -16.70 1.59 2.29
CA GLU A 170 -16.98 2.92 1.73
C GLU A 170 -16.12 3.26 0.50
N LEU A 171 -14.87 2.76 0.43
CA LEU A 171 -13.97 3.03 -0.69
C LEU A 171 -14.12 2.00 -1.81
N SER A 172 -15.30 1.95 -2.43
CA SER A 172 -15.67 0.92 -3.41
C SER A 172 -14.82 0.93 -4.69
N LYS A 173 -14.07 1.98 -4.96
CA LYS A 173 -13.18 2.11 -6.12
C LYS A 173 -11.71 1.82 -5.80
N ALA A 174 -11.36 1.73 -4.52
CA ALA A 174 -9.98 1.51 -4.09
C ALA A 174 -9.60 0.04 -4.13
N GLN A 175 -8.33 -0.22 -4.46
CA GLN A 175 -7.71 -1.53 -4.32
C GLN A 175 -7.14 -1.70 -2.92
N PHE A 176 -7.23 -2.91 -2.36
CA PHE A 176 -6.76 -3.21 -1.00
C PHE A 176 -5.68 -4.28 -0.97
N LEU A 177 -4.62 -4.00 -0.20
CA LEU A 177 -3.66 -4.98 0.29
C LEU A 177 -3.79 -5.09 1.80
N LEU A 178 -4.31 -6.21 2.29
CA LEU A 178 -4.50 -6.49 3.71
C LEU A 178 -3.35 -7.37 4.23
N MET A 179 -2.55 -6.85 5.15
CA MET A 179 -1.37 -7.56 5.66
C MET A 179 -1.50 -7.85 7.14
N SER A 180 -1.28 -9.09 7.54
CA SER A 180 -1.21 -9.48 8.94
C SER A 180 -0.33 -10.72 9.15
N ALA A 181 0.20 -10.86 10.37
CA ALA A 181 0.89 -12.08 10.79
C ALA A 181 -0.08 -13.16 11.33
N THR A 182 -1.30 -12.76 11.72
CA THR A 182 -2.20 -13.58 12.56
C THR A 182 -3.67 -13.45 12.16
N LEU A 183 -4.00 -13.57 10.87
CA LEU A 183 -5.40 -13.47 10.43
C LEU A 183 -6.26 -14.70 10.77
N GLY A 184 -5.65 -15.83 11.14
CA GLY A 184 -6.39 -17.07 11.36
C GLY A 184 -7.05 -17.59 10.08
N ASP A 185 -8.24 -18.14 10.19
CA ASP A 185 -9.05 -18.58 9.04
C ASP A 185 -9.68 -17.36 8.34
N THR A 186 -9.32 -17.14 7.07
CA THR A 186 -9.74 -15.99 6.27
C THR A 186 -10.94 -16.27 5.37
N HIS A 187 -11.49 -17.49 5.40
CA HIS A 187 -12.61 -17.90 4.51
C HIS A 187 -13.82 -16.97 4.51
N TRP A 188 -14.00 -16.18 5.54
CA TRP A 188 -15.11 -15.23 5.64
C TRP A 188 -14.79 -13.84 5.04
N LEU A 189 -13.51 -13.61 4.62
CA LEU A 189 -13.08 -12.40 3.91
C LEU A 189 -13.09 -12.57 2.39
N GLU A 190 -13.22 -13.79 1.91
CA GLU A 190 -13.31 -14.15 0.50
C GLU A 190 -14.77 -14.04 0.00
#